data_a45cd422f2a60593ffb906580fb81d22
#
_entry.id   a45cd422f2a60593ffb906580fb81d22
#
_cell.length_a   1.000
_cell.length_b   1.000
_cell.length_c   1.000
_cell.angle_alpha   90.00
_cell.angle_beta   90.00
_cell.angle_gamma   90.00
#
_symmetry.space_group_name_H-M   'P 1'
#
loop_
_entity.id
_entity.type
_entity.pdbx_description
1 polymer ?
#
loop_
_entity_poly.entity_id
_entity_poly.type
_entity_poly.pdbx_seq_one_letter_code
_entity_poly.pdbx_strand_id
1 'polypeptide(L)'
;MSETTVEGILKIRNKKGLHARAAASFVRVVDQYDAVVTADRDGKSVSGSSIMGLMMLGAAMGEEIHVVCAGSDAQEAFNALENLVNEKFYED
;
A
#
# COMPACT_ATOMS: atom_id res chain seq x y z
N MET A 1 -10.63 12.17 -20.88
CA MET A 1 -10.64 10.98 -20.22
C MET A 1 -10.36 11.11 -18.81
N SER A 2 -11.20 10.64 -18.05
CA SER A 2 -11.04 10.75 -16.61
C SER A 2 -10.19 9.61 -16.07
N GLU A 3 -9.49 9.89 -15.01
CA GLU A 3 -8.81 8.87 -14.27
C GLU A 3 -9.78 8.15 -13.37
N THR A 4 -9.49 6.89 -13.12
CA THR A 4 -10.22 6.11 -12.14
C THR A 4 -9.53 6.26 -10.79
N THR A 5 -10.32 6.37 -9.74
CA THR A 5 -9.79 6.35 -8.37
C THR A 5 -10.42 5.18 -7.63
N VAL A 6 -9.57 4.36 -7.00
CA VAL A 6 -10.00 3.21 -6.20
C VAL A 6 -9.35 3.34 -4.84
N GLU A 7 -10.12 3.16 -3.78
CA GLU A 7 -9.58 3.26 -2.43
C GLU A 7 -10.22 2.24 -1.52
N GLY A 8 -9.53 1.94 -0.45
CA GLY A 8 -10.04 1.01 0.55
C GLY A 8 -9.09 0.89 1.72
N ILE A 9 -9.52 0.13 2.70
CA ILE A 9 -8.77 -0.10 3.93
C ILE A 9 -8.11 -1.47 3.82
N LEU A 10 -6.81 -1.53 4.08
CA LEU A 10 -6.06 -2.78 4.11
C LEU A 10 -5.55 -3.01 5.53
N LYS A 11 -5.78 -4.20 6.04
CA LYS A 11 -5.35 -4.58 7.38
C LYS A 11 -4.00 -5.28 7.30
N ILE A 12 -3.02 -4.79 8.03
CA ILE A 12 -1.68 -5.38 8.06
C ILE A 12 -1.76 -6.73 8.79
N ARG A 13 -1.30 -7.79 8.14
CA ARG A 13 -1.45 -9.15 8.65
C ARG A 13 -0.14 -9.83 8.99
N ASN A 14 0.99 -9.29 8.53
CA ASN A 14 2.29 -9.88 8.81
C ASN A 14 2.81 -9.44 10.17
N LYS A 15 3.58 -10.29 10.81
CA LYS A 15 4.03 -10.04 12.20
C LYS A 15 4.84 -8.77 12.34
N LYS A 16 5.69 -8.48 11.37
CA LYS A 16 6.61 -7.33 11.45
C LYS A 16 5.99 -6.02 10.99
N GLY A 17 4.76 -6.06 10.46
CA GLY A 17 4.11 -4.86 9.96
C GLY A 17 4.81 -4.28 8.75
N LEU A 18 4.68 -2.96 8.55
CA LEU A 18 5.26 -2.26 7.41
C LEU A 18 6.73 -1.92 7.65
N HIS A 19 7.54 -2.96 7.91
CA HIS A 19 8.99 -2.78 8.06
C HIS A 19 9.64 -2.58 6.68
N ALA A 20 10.96 -2.39 6.65
CA ALA A 20 11.67 -2.00 5.42
C ALA A 20 11.42 -2.94 4.25
N ARG A 21 11.47 -4.26 4.48
CA ARG A 21 11.28 -5.23 3.40
C ARG A 21 9.84 -5.21 2.89
N ALA A 22 8.86 -5.12 3.79
CA ALA A 22 7.45 -5.05 3.38
C ALA A 22 7.18 -3.77 2.61
N ALA A 23 7.73 -2.63 3.07
CA ALA A 23 7.59 -1.36 2.37
C ALA A 23 8.21 -1.43 0.98
N ALA A 24 9.37 -2.07 0.85
CA ALA A 24 10.01 -2.23 -0.46
C ALA A 24 9.16 -3.08 -1.39
N SER A 25 8.51 -4.14 -0.88
CA SER A 25 7.61 -4.96 -1.67
C SER A 25 6.40 -4.16 -2.14
N PHE A 26 5.86 -3.31 -1.26
CA PHE A 26 4.74 -2.45 -1.60
C PHE A 26 5.12 -1.51 -2.76
N VAL A 27 6.28 -0.84 -2.64
CA VAL A 27 6.77 0.06 -3.69
C VAL A 27 6.97 -0.68 -5.01
N ARG A 28 7.51 -1.88 -4.96
CA ARG A 28 7.73 -2.69 -6.16
C ARG A 28 6.44 -2.97 -6.90
N VAL A 29 5.37 -3.26 -6.16
CA VAL A 29 4.06 -3.48 -6.78
C VAL A 29 3.54 -2.18 -7.39
N VAL A 30 3.63 -1.07 -6.64
CA VAL A 30 3.17 0.23 -7.14
C VAL A 30 3.85 0.57 -8.46
N ASP A 31 5.14 0.30 -8.55
CA ASP A 31 5.93 0.66 -9.74
C ASP A 31 5.54 -0.13 -10.99
N GLN A 32 4.76 -1.18 -10.84
CA GLN A 32 4.32 -1.99 -11.99
C GLN A 32 3.09 -1.42 -12.69
N TYR A 33 2.45 -0.42 -12.10
CA TYR A 33 1.16 0.08 -12.59
C TYR A 33 1.19 1.58 -12.86
N ASP A 34 0.37 1.98 -13.81
CA ASP A 34 0.20 3.40 -14.13
C ASP A 34 -0.86 3.96 -13.16
N ALA A 35 -0.43 4.25 -11.96
CA ALA A 35 -1.30 4.80 -10.93
C ALA A 35 -0.46 5.54 -9.90
N VAL A 36 -1.03 6.62 -9.36
CA VAL A 36 -0.46 7.33 -8.23
C VAL A 36 -1.09 6.72 -6.98
N VAL A 37 -0.26 6.25 -6.06
CA VAL A 37 -0.74 5.56 -4.86
C VAL A 37 -0.34 6.35 -3.64
N THR A 38 -1.30 6.56 -2.73
CA THR A 38 -1.03 7.15 -1.42
C THR A 38 -1.51 6.21 -0.34
N ALA A 39 -0.88 6.26 0.82
CA ALA A 39 -1.28 5.46 1.96
C ALA A 39 -1.39 6.39 3.17
N ASP A 40 -2.46 6.22 3.93
CA ASP A 40 -2.75 7.07 5.08
C ASP A 40 -2.97 6.24 6.33
N ARG A 41 -2.55 6.79 7.47
CA ARG A 41 -2.84 6.20 8.77
C ARG A 41 -2.76 7.30 9.83
N ASP A 42 -3.81 7.41 10.65
CA ASP A 42 -3.82 8.35 11.79
C ASP A 42 -3.46 9.79 11.40
N GLY A 43 -3.99 10.26 10.28
CA GLY A 43 -3.75 11.62 9.82
C GLY A 43 -2.44 11.83 9.09
N LYS A 44 -1.62 10.80 8.96
CA LYS A 44 -0.40 10.86 8.15
C LYS A 44 -0.69 10.32 6.77
N SER A 45 -0.20 11.00 5.74
CA SER A 45 -0.38 10.57 4.36
C SER A 45 0.99 10.52 3.69
N VAL A 46 1.29 9.41 3.03
CA VAL A 46 2.60 9.22 2.39
C VAL A 46 2.41 8.69 0.98
N SER A 47 3.42 8.89 0.14
CA SER A 47 3.43 8.32 -1.20
C SER A 47 3.63 6.80 -1.12
N GLY A 48 2.84 6.06 -1.90
CA GLY A 48 3.02 4.61 -2.02
C GLY A 48 4.31 4.22 -2.74
N SER A 49 5.03 5.21 -3.28
CA SER A 49 6.32 4.98 -3.94
C SER A 49 7.51 5.29 -3.03
N SER A 50 7.25 5.60 -1.76
CA SER A 50 8.30 5.94 -0.81
C SER A 50 8.44 4.87 0.26
N ILE A 51 9.55 4.14 0.24
CA ILE A 51 9.85 3.14 1.28
C ILE A 51 9.88 3.82 2.65
N MET A 52 10.58 4.94 2.76
CA MET A 52 10.67 5.69 4.02
C MET A 52 9.30 6.16 4.50
N GLY A 53 8.50 6.68 3.57
CA GLY A 53 7.16 7.16 3.91
C GLY A 53 6.29 6.05 4.46
N LEU A 54 6.30 4.89 3.80
CA LEU A 54 5.51 3.75 4.25
C LEU A 54 5.95 3.27 5.63
N MET A 55 7.26 3.24 5.87
CA MET A 55 7.78 2.88 7.18
C MET A 55 7.35 3.87 8.27
N MET A 56 7.27 5.15 7.91
CA MET A 56 6.88 6.19 8.86
C MET A 56 5.40 6.11 9.26
N LEU A 57 4.58 5.40 8.52
CA LEU A 57 3.19 5.16 8.94
C LEU A 57 3.14 4.34 10.22
N GLY A 58 4.15 3.53 10.47
CA GLY A 58 4.24 2.75 11.69
C GLY A 58 3.16 1.70 11.86
N ALA A 59 2.60 1.21 10.76
CA ALA A 59 1.50 0.24 10.83
C ALA A 59 2.02 -1.13 11.24
N ALA A 60 1.53 -1.61 12.37
CA ALA A 60 1.89 -2.92 12.93
C ALA A 60 0.81 -3.94 12.57
N MET A 61 1.10 -5.20 12.86
CA MET A 61 0.15 -6.29 12.63
C MET A 61 -1.18 -5.95 13.30
N GLY A 62 -2.25 -6.11 12.56
CA GLY A 62 -3.61 -5.84 13.03
C GLY A 62 -4.08 -4.42 12.80
N GLU A 63 -3.17 -3.50 12.50
CA GLU A 63 -3.53 -2.12 12.23
C GLU A 63 -3.89 -1.94 10.76
N GLU A 64 -4.61 -0.86 10.46
CA GLU A 64 -5.13 -0.63 9.12
C GLU A 64 -4.49 0.58 8.48
N ILE A 65 -4.35 0.52 7.16
CA ILE A 65 -3.94 1.67 6.36
C ILE A 65 -5.02 1.92 5.31
N HIS A 66 -5.23 3.18 4.98
CA HIS A 66 -6.14 3.58 3.91
C HIS A 66 -5.30 3.80 2.66
N VAL A 67 -5.61 3.09 1.59
CA VAL A 67 -4.84 3.14 0.35
C VAL A 67 -5.71 3.72 -0.75
N VAL A 68 -5.18 4.71 -1.47
CA VAL A 68 -5.87 5.35 -2.59
C VAL A 68 -5.00 5.18 -3.83
N CYS A 69 -5.59 4.66 -4.89
CA CYS A 69 -4.92 4.50 -6.18
C CYS A 69 -5.67 5.32 -7.22
N ALA A 70 -4.97 6.17 -7.95
CA ALA A 70 -5.57 7.02 -8.99
C ALA A 70 -4.77 6.90 -10.28
N GLY A 71 -5.46 6.63 -11.39
CA GLY A 71 -4.81 6.51 -12.69
C GLY A 71 -5.47 5.47 -13.54
N SER A 72 -4.90 5.23 -14.72
CA SER A 72 -5.48 4.27 -15.67
C SER A 72 -5.46 2.84 -15.12
N ASP A 73 -4.48 2.50 -14.27
CA ASP A 73 -4.36 1.17 -13.69
C ASP A 73 -4.79 1.12 -12.22
N ALA A 74 -5.63 2.06 -11.78
CA ALA A 74 -5.98 2.18 -10.36
C ALA A 74 -6.54 0.89 -9.78
N GLN A 75 -7.46 0.24 -10.48
CA GLN A 75 -8.09 -0.98 -9.98
C GLN A 75 -7.08 -2.13 -9.88
N GLU A 76 -6.27 -2.30 -10.91
CA GLU A 76 -5.26 -3.36 -10.93
C GLU A 76 -4.23 -3.13 -9.83
N ALA A 77 -3.82 -1.89 -9.64
CA ALA A 77 -2.85 -1.56 -8.59
C ALA A 77 -3.43 -1.86 -7.21
N PHE A 78 -4.69 -1.44 -6.97
CA PHE A 78 -5.32 -1.68 -5.67
C PHE A 78 -5.46 -3.18 -5.41
N ASN A 79 -5.90 -3.94 -6.41
CA ASN A 79 -6.07 -5.39 -6.26
C ASN A 79 -4.74 -6.07 -5.95
N ALA A 80 -3.68 -5.64 -6.61
CA ALA A 80 -2.35 -6.22 -6.39
C ALA A 80 -1.82 -5.89 -4.98
N LEU A 81 -2.05 -4.67 -4.51
CA LEU A 81 -1.64 -4.27 -3.17
C LEU A 81 -2.45 -5.00 -2.10
N GLU A 82 -3.75 -5.14 -2.32
CA GLU A 82 -4.61 -5.88 -1.41
C GLU A 82 -4.14 -7.33 -1.30
N ASN A 83 -3.83 -7.95 -2.42
CA ASN A 83 -3.33 -9.32 -2.43
C ASN A 83 -2.00 -9.43 -1.68
N LEU A 84 -1.09 -8.49 -1.93
CA LEU A 84 0.22 -8.48 -1.27
C LEU A 84 0.07 -8.42 0.25
N VAL A 85 -0.79 -7.52 0.73
CA VAL A 85 -1.03 -7.34 2.16
C VAL A 85 -1.69 -8.59 2.76
N ASN A 86 -2.70 -9.15 2.06
CA ASN A 86 -3.40 -10.34 2.54
C ASN A 86 -2.50 -11.57 2.58
N GLU A 87 -1.49 -11.63 1.71
CA GLU A 87 -0.51 -12.71 1.71
C GLU A 87 0.66 -12.43 2.64
N LYS A 88 0.51 -11.46 3.54
CA LYS A 88 1.51 -11.12 4.56
C LYS A 88 2.85 -10.73 3.94
N PHE A 89 2.81 -10.08 2.77
CA PHE A 89 4.01 -9.70 2.02
C PHE A 89 4.87 -10.91 1.67
N TYR A 90 4.25 -12.10 1.64
CA TYR A 90 4.91 -13.38 1.37
C TYR A 90 6.01 -13.71 2.38
N GLU A 91 5.89 -13.20 3.59
CA GLU A 91 6.78 -13.56 4.70
C GLU A 91 5.94 -14.25 5.79
N ASP A 92 6.57 -14.90 6.72
CA ASP A 92 5.93 -15.71 7.76
C ASP A 92 4.62 -16.38 7.27
#